data_4bedd7f681933869a969c4ca153c546c
#
_entry.id   4bedd7f681933869a969c4ca153c546c
#
_cell.length_a   1.000
_cell.length_b   1.000
_cell.length_c   1.000
_cell.angle_alpha   90.00
_cell.angle_beta   90.00
_cell.angle_gamma   90.00
#
_symmetry.space_group_name_H-M   'P 1'
#
loop_
_entity.id
_entity.type
_entity.pdbx_description
1 polymer ?
#
loop_
_entity_poly.entity_id
_entity_poly.type
_entity_poly.pdbx_seq_one_letter_code
_entity_poly.pdbx_strand_id
1 'polypeptide(L)'
;MFQSGDAQPEVMSADLPAGVFLLDVREDDEWEAGHAPDAVHVRLSEIPARTEEIPRDREVYVICRTGARSGYAAQALSGAGWNAVNVVDGMTGWAVAGRPMISETGADPYVA
;
A
#
# COMPACT_ATOMS: atom_id res chain seq x y z
N MET A 1 -14.41 19.63 17.68
CA MET A 1 -14.37 19.38 17.04
C MET A 1 -13.94 18.59 16.24
N PHE A 2 -13.81 18.25 15.80
CA PHE A 2 -13.47 17.59 15.04
C PHE A 2 -13.11 17.64 14.02
N GLN A 3 -12.76 17.35 13.82
CA GLN A 3 -12.45 17.63 12.77
C GLN A 3 -12.21 16.89 11.60
N SER A 4 -12.78 17.20 10.60
CA SER A 4 -12.66 16.52 9.33
C SER A 4 -11.23 16.39 8.83
N GLY A 5 -10.37 17.28 9.25
CA GLY A 5 -8.95 17.18 8.94
C GLY A 5 -8.28 15.92 9.47
N ASP A 6 -8.94 15.21 10.37
CA ASP A 6 -8.42 14.00 10.96
C ASP A 6 -8.70 12.75 10.12
N ALA A 7 -9.54 12.87 9.09
CA ALA A 7 -9.87 11.73 8.26
C ALA A 7 -8.64 11.29 7.45
N GLN A 8 -8.37 9.99 7.48
CA GLN A 8 -7.27 9.41 6.71
C GLN A 8 -7.61 9.47 5.21
N PRO A 9 -6.76 10.07 4.36
CA PRO A 9 -6.99 10.05 2.91
C PRO A 9 -7.06 8.63 2.36
N GLU A 10 -7.97 8.42 1.41
CA GLU A 10 -8.24 7.11 0.84
C GLU A 10 -8.40 7.20 -0.67
N VAL A 11 -8.09 6.10 -1.36
CA VAL A 11 -8.28 5.97 -2.80
C VAL A 11 -8.61 4.52 -3.12
N MET A 12 -9.36 4.32 -4.21
CA MET A 12 -9.57 2.97 -4.75
C MET A 12 -8.40 2.61 -5.66
N SER A 13 -8.05 1.32 -5.71
CA SER A 13 -6.93 0.86 -6.55
C SER A 13 -7.10 1.25 -8.02
N ALA A 14 -8.35 1.22 -8.53
CA ALA A 14 -8.64 1.59 -9.91
C ALA A 14 -8.31 3.06 -10.21
N ASP A 15 -8.30 3.92 -9.20
CA ASP A 15 -8.11 5.36 -9.35
C ASP A 15 -6.69 5.81 -9.02
N LEU A 16 -5.78 4.88 -8.73
CA LEU A 16 -4.41 5.21 -8.38
C LEU A 16 -3.69 5.84 -9.57
N PRO A 17 -3.11 7.06 -9.41
CA PRO A 17 -2.38 7.67 -10.51
C PRO A 17 -1.13 6.88 -10.90
N ALA A 18 -0.67 7.04 -12.13
CA ALA A 18 0.58 6.44 -12.58
C ALA A 18 1.77 7.14 -11.92
N GLY A 19 2.84 6.37 -11.70
CA GLY A 19 4.11 6.94 -11.21
C GLY A 19 4.14 7.26 -9.73
N VAL A 20 3.15 6.81 -8.97
CA VAL A 20 3.09 7.05 -7.53
C VAL A 20 4.03 6.10 -6.77
N PHE A 21 4.39 6.50 -5.55
CA PHE A 21 5.09 5.60 -4.64
C PHE A 21 4.05 4.69 -3.96
N LEU A 22 4.14 3.40 -4.19
CA LEU A 22 3.21 2.40 -3.65
C LEU A 22 3.95 1.53 -2.64
N LEU A 23 3.51 1.56 -1.39
CA LEU A 23 4.09 0.80 -0.29
C LEU A 23 3.21 -0.40 0.02
N ASP A 24 3.69 -1.59 -0.24
CA ASP A 24 2.98 -2.84 0.06
C ASP A 24 3.43 -3.34 1.43
N VAL A 25 2.48 -3.43 2.36
CA VAL A 25 2.78 -3.76 3.77
C VAL A 25 2.41 -5.20 4.14
N ARG A 26 2.15 -6.04 3.12
CA ARG A 26 1.76 -7.44 3.35
C ARG A 26 2.95 -8.30 3.76
N GLU A 27 2.67 -9.54 4.14
CA GLU A 27 3.70 -10.51 4.51
C GLU A 27 4.43 -11.02 3.27
N ASP A 28 5.58 -11.68 3.47
CA ASP A 28 6.45 -12.12 2.39
C ASP A 28 5.76 -13.10 1.44
N ASP A 29 4.96 -14.02 1.97
CA ASP A 29 4.27 -15.02 1.14
C ASP A 29 3.20 -14.38 0.25
N GLU A 30 2.52 -13.37 0.76
CA GLU A 30 1.54 -12.61 -0.02
C GLU A 30 2.22 -11.85 -1.15
N TRP A 31 3.35 -11.20 -0.84
CA TRP A 31 4.14 -10.46 -1.81
C TRP A 31 4.65 -11.38 -2.91
N GLU A 32 5.21 -12.52 -2.52
CA GLU A 32 5.80 -13.46 -3.48
C GLU A 32 4.78 -14.02 -4.45
N ALA A 33 3.55 -14.24 -3.98
CA ALA A 33 2.47 -14.78 -4.82
C ALA A 33 2.03 -13.81 -5.90
N GLY A 34 2.05 -12.51 -5.62
CA GLY A 34 1.68 -11.50 -6.61
C GLY A 34 1.64 -10.11 -6.01
N HIS A 35 2.22 -9.15 -6.73
CA HIS A 35 2.26 -7.75 -6.29
C HIS A 35 2.29 -6.81 -7.49
N ALA A 36 2.03 -5.54 -7.24
CA ALA A 36 2.15 -4.51 -8.27
C ALA A 36 3.63 -4.39 -8.68
N PRO A 37 3.95 -4.27 -9.97
CA PRO A 37 5.34 -4.33 -10.44
C PRO A 37 6.27 -3.30 -9.81
N ASP A 38 5.77 -2.07 -9.58
CA ASP A 38 6.60 -0.98 -9.09
C ASP A 38 6.47 -0.74 -7.59
N ALA A 39 5.77 -1.61 -6.87
CA ALA A 39 5.58 -1.45 -5.42
C ALA A 39 6.88 -1.72 -4.67
N VAL A 40 7.03 -1.02 -3.55
CA VAL A 40 8.11 -1.25 -2.59
C VAL A 40 7.52 -2.07 -1.44
N HIS A 41 8.17 -3.17 -1.09
CA HIS A 41 7.69 -4.07 -0.05
C HIS A 41 8.37 -3.79 1.28
N VAL A 42 7.58 -3.40 2.27
CA VAL A 42 8.02 -3.30 3.67
C VAL A 42 6.88 -3.86 4.51
N ARG A 43 7.08 -5.01 5.14
CA ARG A 43 6.04 -5.61 5.97
C ARG A 43 5.62 -4.65 7.07
N LEU A 44 4.35 -4.70 7.46
CA LEU A 44 3.80 -3.80 8.46
C LEU A 44 4.67 -3.74 9.72
N SER A 45 5.14 -4.90 10.20
CA SER A 45 5.97 -4.99 11.41
C SER A 45 7.36 -4.38 11.23
N GLU A 46 7.82 -4.20 9.99
CA GLU A 46 9.15 -3.68 9.70
C GLU A 46 9.18 -2.17 9.49
N ILE A 47 8.03 -1.53 9.36
CA ILE A 47 7.98 -0.10 9.03
C ILE A 47 8.82 0.74 9.99
N PRO A 48 8.72 0.58 11.32
CA PRO A 48 9.50 1.43 12.22
C PRO A 48 11.01 1.34 12.01
N ALA A 49 11.52 0.19 11.55
CA ALA A 49 12.95 -0.01 11.34
C ALA A 49 13.40 0.38 9.93
N ARG A 50 12.46 0.67 9.01
CA ARG A 50 12.77 0.92 7.60
C ARG A 50 12.17 2.23 7.09
N THR A 51 11.95 3.19 7.95
CA THR A 51 11.34 4.48 7.57
C THR A 51 12.17 5.26 6.57
N GLU A 52 13.49 5.05 6.52
CA GLU A 52 14.33 5.74 5.56
C GLU A 52 14.03 5.33 4.10
N GLU A 53 13.34 4.21 3.90
CA GLU A 53 12.95 3.75 2.57
C GLU A 53 11.64 4.39 2.11
N ILE A 54 10.97 5.15 2.98
CA ILE A 54 9.65 5.74 2.70
C ILE A 54 9.83 7.25 2.54
N PRO A 55 9.54 7.80 1.34
CA PRO A 55 9.78 9.22 1.09
C PRO A 55 8.82 10.12 1.87
N ARG A 56 9.36 11.25 2.36
CA ARG A 56 8.57 12.27 3.06
C ARG A 56 8.16 13.43 2.17
N ASP A 57 8.74 13.50 0.97
CA ASP A 57 8.57 14.63 0.05
C ASP A 57 7.54 14.38 -1.05
N ARG A 58 6.80 13.29 -0.95
CA ARG A 58 5.74 12.93 -1.90
C ARG A 58 4.69 12.07 -1.22
N GLU A 59 3.54 11.92 -1.86
CA GLU A 59 2.49 11.03 -1.36
C GLU A 59 2.96 9.58 -1.34
N VAL A 60 2.61 8.88 -0.26
CA VAL A 60 2.88 7.45 -0.10
C VAL A 60 1.54 6.72 -0.12
N TYR A 61 1.31 5.92 -1.14
CA TYR A 61 0.10 5.11 -1.24
C TYR A 61 0.37 3.76 -0.61
N VAL A 62 -0.43 3.40 0.40
CA VAL A 62 -0.19 2.19 1.20
C VAL A 62 -1.22 1.15 0.85
N ILE A 63 -0.78 -0.06 0.52
CA ILE A 63 -1.66 -1.13 0.07
C ILE A 63 -1.41 -2.41 0.87
N CYS A 64 -2.50 -3.13 1.16
CA CYS A 64 -2.43 -4.49 1.68
C CYS A 64 -3.42 -5.35 0.90
N ARG A 65 -3.93 -6.45 1.49
CA ARG A 65 -4.84 -7.32 0.74
C ARG A 65 -6.22 -6.67 0.55
N THR A 66 -6.81 -6.14 1.62
CA THR A 66 -8.19 -5.62 1.62
C THR A 66 -8.37 -4.26 2.27
N GLY A 67 -7.28 -3.58 2.62
CA GLY A 67 -7.33 -2.20 3.11
C GLY A 67 -7.18 -2.02 4.63
N ALA A 68 -7.26 -3.07 5.44
CA ALA A 68 -7.23 -2.92 6.90
C ALA A 68 -5.83 -2.64 7.43
N ARG A 69 -4.85 -3.48 7.09
CA ARG A 69 -3.47 -3.29 7.54
C ARG A 69 -2.88 -2.00 6.98
N SER A 70 -3.16 -1.73 5.71
CA SER A 70 -2.67 -0.50 5.06
C SER A 70 -3.33 0.74 5.66
N GLY A 71 -4.59 0.66 6.07
CA GLY A 71 -5.26 1.76 6.76
C GLY A 71 -4.59 2.09 8.08
N TYR A 72 -4.26 1.07 8.85
CA TYR A 72 -3.51 1.25 10.10
C TYR A 72 -2.14 1.88 9.84
N ALA A 73 -1.41 1.35 8.85
CA ALA A 73 -0.08 1.86 8.51
C ALA A 73 -0.14 3.31 8.02
N ALA A 74 -1.11 3.62 7.15
CA ALA A 74 -1.27 4.97 6.61
C ALA A 74 -1.58 5.98 7.72
N GLN A 75 -2.44 5.59 8.67
CA GLN A 75 -2.77 6.44 9.80
C GLN A 75 -1.54 6.71 10.67
N ALA A 76 -0.76 5.66 10.96
CA ALA A 76 0.46 5.81 11.76
C ALA A 76 1.49 6.68 11.05
N LEU A 77 1.68 6.48 9.75
CA LEU A 77 2.62 7.28 8.96
C LEU A 77 2.17 8.75 8.91
N SER A 78 0.89 9.00 8.68
CA SER A 78 0.36 10.37 8.66
C SER A 78 0.58 11.07 10.01
N GLY A 79 0.36 10.34 11.10
CA GLY A 79 0.60 10.88 12.45
C GLY A 79 2.06 11.20 12.71
N ALA A 80 2.98 10.56 11.98
CA ALA A 80 4.42 10.77 12.12
C ALA A 80 5.00 11.72 11.06
N GLY A 81 4.15 12.38 10.27
CA GLY A 81 4.57 13.43 9.34
C GLY A 81 4.69 13.04 7.88
N TRP A 82 4.33 11.81 7.52
CA TRP A 82 4.26 11.39 6.12
C TRP A 82 2.93 11.81 5.50
N ASN A 83 2.91 11.95 4.18
CA ASN A 83 1.69 12.21 3.40
C ASN A 83 1.18 10.85 2.89
N ALA A 84 0.47 10.11 3.73
CA ALA A 84 0.07 8.75 3.43
C ALA A 84 -1.41 8.65 3.02
N VAL A 85 -1.68 7.82 2.02
CA VAL A 85 -3.03 7.57 1.48
C VAL A 85 -3.27 6.06 1.50
N ASN A 86 -4.40 5.63 2.06
CA ASN A 86 -4.75 4.21 2.08
C ASN A 86 -5.43 3.80 0.78
N VAL A 87 -4.97 2.71 0.17
CA VAL A 87 -5.67 2.07 -0.95
C VAL A 87 -6.70 1.12 -0.35
N VAL A 88 -7.94 1.59 -0.23
CA VAL A 88 -8.95 0.98 0.65
C VAL A 88 -9.44 -0.41 0.22
N ASP A 89 -9.40 -0.72 -1.08
CA ASP A 89 -9.79 -2.05 -1.58
C ASP A 89 -8.59 -2.99 -1.74
N GLY A 90 -7.40 -2.49 -1.55
CA GLY A 90 -6.17 -3.27 -1.55
C GLY A 90 -5.91 -4.04 -2.83
N MET A 91 -5.10 -5.09 -2.71
CA MET A 91 -4.74 -5.93 -3.86
C MET A 91 -5.94 -6.69 -4.42
N THR A 92 -6.95 -6.98 -3.60
CA THR A 92 -8.18 -7.58 -4.09
C THR A 92 -8.83 -6.68 -5.15
N GLY A 93 -8.98 -5.39 -4.84
CA GLY A 93 -9.50 -4.41 -5.81
C GLY A 93 -8.57 -4.19 -6.98
N TRP A 94 -7.26 -4.22 -6.75
CA TRP A 94 -6.25 -4.10 -7.80
C TRP A 94 -6.45 -5.19 -8.86
N ALA A 95 -6.61 -6.44 -8.43
CA ALA A 95 -6.84 -7.57 -9.33
C ALA A 95 -8.18 -7.48 -10.05
N VAL A 96 -9.24 -7.08 -9.36
CA VAL A 96 -10.56 -6.88 -9.95
C VAL A 96 -10.51 -5.79 -11.03
N ALA A 97 -9.73 -4.75 -10.81
CA ALA A 97 -9.53 -3.68 -11.79
C ALA A 97 -8.65 -4.09 -12.96
N GLY A 98 -8.10 -5.31 -12.94
CA GLY A 98 -7.26 -5.82 -14.03
C GLY A 98 -5.90 -5.14 -14.13
N ARG A 99 -5.39 -4.55 -13.06
CA ARG A 99 -4.10 -3.88 -13.09
C ARG A 99 -2.96 -4.91 -13.07
N PRO A 100 -1.79 -4.56 -13.64
CA PRO A 100 -0.71 -5.54 -13.79
C PRO A 100 -0.14 -6.02 -12.46
N MET A 101 0.21 -7.29 -12.42
CA MET A 101 0.86 -7.93 -11.27
C MET A 101 1.99 -8.81 -11.77
N ILE A 102 2.99 -8.99 -10.91
CA ILE A 102 4.07 -9.96 -11.12
C ILE A 102 4.20 -10.83 -9.87
N SER A 103 4.76 -12.02 -10.03
CA SER A 103 5.09 -12.89 -8.90
C SER A 103 6.60 -13.04 -8.79
N GLU A 104 7.06 -13.45 -7.61
CA GLU A 104 8.46 -13.78 -7.37
C GLU A 104 8.72 -15.27 -7.57
N THR A 105 7.68 -16.06 -7.83
CA THR A 105 7.78 -17.53 -7.91
C THR A 105 7.97 -18.04 -9.32
N GLY A 106 7.78 -17.21 -10.33
CA GLY A 106 7.77 -17.63 -11.73
C GLY A 106 6.42 -18.18 -12.19
N ALA A 107 5.47 -18.36 -11.28
CA ALA A 107 4.11 -18.74 -11.61
C ALA A 107 3.27 -17.51 -11.95
N ASP A 108 2.07 -17.71 -12.47
CA ASP A 108 1.15 -16.59 -12.71
C ASP A 108 0.82 -15.91 -11.40
N PRO A 109 0.85 -14.56 -11.35
CA PRO A 109 0.58 -13.84 -10.10
C PRO A 109 -0.89 -13.94 -9.71
N TYR A 110 -1.12 -13.96 -8.40
CA TYR A 110 -2.47 -13.91 -7.83
C TYR A 110 -2.41 -13.26 -6.45
N VAL A 111 -3.57 -12.90 -5.93
CA VAL A 111 -3.67 -12.30 -4.59
C VAL A 111 -3.88 -13.41 -3.59
N ALA A 112 -2.83 -13.69 -2.82
CA ALA A 112 -2.87 -14.74 -1.82
C ALA A 112 -3.71 -14.34 -0.61
#